data_77138598c55b79e0f451217205d1f76d
#
_entry.id   77138598c55b79e0f451217205d1f76d
#
_cell.length_a   1.000
_cell.length_b   1.000
_cell.length_c   1.000
_cell.angle_alpha   90.00
_cell.angle_beta   90.00
_cell.angle_gamma   90.00
#
_symmetry.space_group_name_H-M   'P 1'
#
loop_
_entity.id
_entity.type
_entity.pdbx_description
1 polymer ?
#
loop_
_entity_poly.entity_id
_entity_poly.type
_entity_poly.pdbx_seq_one_letter_code
_entity_poly.pdbx_strand_id
1 'polypeptide(L)'
;MTNRNNFGDIPENTIYLRRLPIDDALNMLEKYLDQAFVAGIDRIRVVHGKGTGQMKNAVREVLSNHPLVKDFREGYIGEGDAGVTVVQMHDR
;
A
#
# COMPACT_ATOMS: atom_id res chain seq x y z
N MET A 1 4.19 7.02 -24.53
CA MET A 1 4.60 6.64 -24.18
C MET A 1 4.57 6.26 -23.58
N THR A 2 4.51 6.24 -23.61
CA THR A 2 4.74 5.74 -23.07
C THR A 2 4.96 5.23 -22.46
N ASN A 3 5.05 5.18 -22.46
CA ASN A 3 5.47 4.40 -21.85
C ASN A 3 5.56 4.25 -20.92
N ARG A 4 5.25 4.56 -20.86
CA ARG A 4 5.43 4.38 -19.96
C ARG A 4 5.66 3.52 -19.29
N ASN A 5 5.57 2.96 -19.49
CA ASN A 5 5.80 2.04 -19.06
C ASN A 5 6.66 1.52 -18.88
N ASN A 6 6.95 1.82 -19.22
CA ASN A 6 7.95 1.47 -19.03
C ASN A 6 8.55 1.81 -18.06
N PHE A 7 8.38 2.63 -17.74
CA PHE A 7 8.73 2.60 -16.63
C PHE A 7 8.17 1.65 -15.94
N GLY A 8 7.95 0.73 -16.33
CA GLY A 8 7.37 -0.40 -15.76
C GLY A 8 8.00 -0.92 -14.52
N ASP A 9 9.13 -0.44 -14.22
CA ASP A 9 9.83 -0.85 -13.02
C ASP A 9 9.16 -0.36 -11.76
N ILE A 10 8.29 0.64 -11.89
CA ILE A 10 7.57 1.18 -10.75
C ILE A 10 6.14 0.71 -10.87
N PRO A 11 5.72 -0.24 -10.01
CA PRO A 11 4.35 -0.71 -10.06
C PRO A 11 3.37 0.43 -9.84
N GLU A 12 2.35 0.51 -10.67
CA GLU A 12 1.34 1.54 -10.55
C GLU A 12 0.56 1.42 -9.25
N ASN A 13 0.64 0.25 -8.64
CA ASN A 13 -0.14 -0.06 -7.45
C ASN A 13 0.71 -0.04 -6.19
N THR A 14 1.74 0.79 -6.15
CA THR A 14 2.60 0.92 -4.98
C THR A 14 2.47 2.32 -4.41
N ILE A 15 2.32 2.39 -3.09
CA ILE A 15 2.31 3.65 -2.36
C ILE A 15 3.45 3.65 -1.35
N TYR A 16 4.19 4.74 -1.30
CA TYR A 16 5.37 4.87 -0.45
C TYR A 16 5.05 5.79 0.72
N LEU A 17 5.08 5.24 1.93
CA LEU A 17 4.77 5.97 3.16
C LEU A 17 6.00 6.18 4.03
N ARG A 18 7.15 5.63 3.63
CA ARG A 18 8.39 5.75 4.41
C ARG A 18 8.73 7.21 4.65
N ARG A 19 9.20 7.49 5.86
CA ARG A 19 9.73 8.81 6.24
C ARG A 19 8.69 9.91 6.30
N LEU A 20 7.42 9.58 6.10
CA LEU A 20 6.36 10.55 6.31
C LEU A 20 5.94 10.56 7.77
N PRO A 21 5.45 11.70 8.27
CA PRO A 21 4.75 11.68 9.56
C PRO A 21 3.58 10.72 9.49
N ILE A 22 3.30 10.03 10.58
CA ILE A 22 2.29 8.98 10.57
C ILE A 22 0.92 9.51 10.14
N ASP A 23 0.49 10.64 10.68
CA ASP A 23 -0.83 11.19 10.34
C ASP A 23 -0.93 11.49 8.85
N ASP A 24 0.11 12.06 8.26
CA ASP A 24 0.13 12.35 6.83
C ASP A 24 0.09 11.05 6.02
N ALA A 25 0.86 10.07 6.46
CA ALA A 25 0.92 8.78 5.76
C ALA A 25 -0.43 8.09 5.76
N LEU A 26 -1.13 8.10 6.90
CA LEU A 26 -2.43 7.43 6.98
C LEU A 26 -3.49 8.14 6.16
N ASN A 27 -3.44 9.49 6.11
CA ASN A 27 -4.35 10.24 5.25
C ASN A 27 -4.11 9.90 3.77
N MET A 28 -2.85 9.83 3.37
CA MET A 28 -2.50 9.44 2.00
C MET A 28 -2.98 8.03 1.70
N LEU A 29 -2.79 7.12 2.63
CA LEU A 29 -3.18 5.72 2.45
C LEU A 29 -4.67 5.60 2.23
N GLU A 30 -5.48 6.28 3.05
CA GLU A 30 -6.93 6.19 2.92
C GLU A 30 -7.41 6.71 1.58
N LYS A 31 -6.87 7.84 1.13
CA LYS A 31 -7.22 8.37 -0.19
C LYS A 31 -6.81 7.41 -1.30
N TYR A 32 -5.63 6.83 -1.15
CA TYR A 32 -5.11 5.92 -2.17
C TYR A 32 -5.98 4.67 -2.27
N LEU A 33 -6.41 4.12 -1.13
CA LEU A 33 -7.27 2.94 -1.13
C LEU A 33 -8.59 3.22 -1.85
N ASP A 34 -9.20 4.38 -1.58
CA ASP A 34 -10.43 4.77 -2.25
C ASP A 34 -10.23 4.89 -3.76
N GLN A 35 -9.15 5.54 -4.17
CA GLN A 35 -8.85 5.75 -5.58
C GLN A 35 -8.56 4.42 -6.28
N ALA A 36 -7.82 3.54 -5.61
CA ALA A 36 -7.47 2.24 -6.17
C ALA A 36 -8.71 1.40 -6.39
N PHE A 37 -9.63 1.44 -5.42
CA PHE A 37 -10.87 0.69 -5.55
C PHE A 37 -11.69 1.17 -6.75
N VAL A 38 -11.82 2.48 -6.91
CA VAL A 38 -12.56 3.07 -8.04
C VAL A 38 -11.89 2.71 -9.36
N ALA A 39 -10.56 2.68 -9.38
CA ALA A 39 -9.81 2.36 -10.59
C ALA A 39 -9.77 0.87 -10.91
N GLY A 40 -10.31 0.03 -10.03
CA GLY A 40 -10.33 -1.41 -10.27
C GLY A 40 -9.00 -2.10 -9.95
N ILE A 41 -8.12 -1.45 -9.21
CA ILE A 41 -6.85 -2.06 -8.80
C ILE A 41 -7.15 -3.01 -7.65
N ASP A 42 -6.78 -4.27 -7.80
CA ASP A 42 -7.12 -5.28 -6.79
C ASP A 42 -5.97 -5.60 -5.84
N ARG A 43 -4.74 -5.23 -6.17
CA ARG A 43 -3.60 -5.51 -5.30
C ARG A 43 -2.71 -4.28 -5.19
N ILE A 44 -2.33 -3.94 -3.96
CA ILE A 44 -1.56 -2.74 -3.65
C ILE A 44 -0.38 -3.15 -2.78
N ARG A 45 0.79 -2.53 -3.02
CA ARG A 45 1.95 -2.64 -2.14
C ARG A 45 2.07 -1.36 -1.35
N VAL A 46 2.05 -1.48 -0.03
CA VAL A 46 2.24 -0.33 0.87
C VAL A 46 3.65 -0.41 1.44
N VAL A 47 4.51 0.51 1.03
CA VAL A 47 5.91 0.54 1.47
C VAL A 47 6.00 1.46 2.67
N HIS A 48 5.98 0.88 3.87
CA HIS A 48 6.05 1.63 5.13
C HIS A 48 7.46 1.61 5.74
N GLY A 49 8.33 0.75 5.21
CA GLY A 49 9.67 0.60 5.75
C GLY A 49 9.68 -0.32 6.95
N LYS A 50 10.88 -0.69 7.39
CA LYS A 50 11.03 -1.58 8.54
C LYS A 50 11.06 -0.80 9.86
N GLY A 51 12.01 0.10 10.00
CA GLY A 51 12.11 0.99 11.15
C GLY A 51 11.79 0.32 12.47
N THR A 52 11.05 1.04 13.32
CA THR A 52 10.61 0.54 14.62
C THR A 52 9.35 -0.32 14.53
N GLY A 53 8.70 -0.35 13.38
CA GLY A 53 7.41 -1.01 13.23
C GLY A 53 6.22 -0.10 13.52
N GLN A 54 6.47 1.13 13.92
CA GLN A 54 5.38 2.04 14.28
C GLN A 54 4.50 2.35 13.07
N MET A 55 5.08 2.66 11.93
CA MET A 55 4.33 2.93 10.71
C MET A 55 3.61 1.67 10.25
N LYS A 56 4.30 0.53 10.30
CA LYS A 56 3.71 -0.74 9.91
C LYS A 56 2.46 -1.05 10.73
N ASN A 57 2.54 -0.86 12.04
CA ASN A 57 1.41 -1.13 12.92
C ASN A 57 0.25 -0.19 12.65
N ALA A 58 0.54 1.09 12.42
CA ALA A 58 -0.49 2.08 12.12
C ALA A 58 -1.19 1.75 10.79
N VAL A 59 -0.41 1.36 9.78
CA VAL A 59 -0.95 0.96 8.48
C VAL A 59 -1.87 -0.25 8.65
N ARG A 60 -1.43 -1.25 9.40
CA ARG A 60 -2.22 -2.46 9.59
C ARG A 60 -3.54 -2.18 10.31
N GLU A 61 -3.52 -1.24 11.23
CA GLU A 61 -4.76 -0.88 11.90
C GLU A 61 -5.77 -0.26 10.93
N VAL A 62 -5.31 0.64 10.06
CA VAL A 62 -6.18 1.20 9.03
C VAL A 62 -6.73 0.11 8.13
N LEU A 63 -5.86 -0.79 7.67
CA LEU A 63 -6.28 -1.85 6.73
C LEU A 63 -7.28 -2.79 7.38
N SER A 64 -7.12 -3.10 8.66
CA SER A 64 -8.01 -4.01 9.36
C SER A 64 -9.43 -3.46 9.46
N ASN A 65 -9.57 -2.15 9.44
CA ASN A 65 -10.86 -1.49 9.62
C ASN A 65 -11.42 -0.89 8.34
N HIS A 66 -10.71 -1.07 7.22
CA HIS A 66 -11.13 -0.42 5.98
C HIS A 66 -12.07 -1.33 5.19
N PRO A 67 -13.28 -0.86 4.87
CA PRO A 67 -14.28 -1.73 4.23
C PRO A 67 -13.92 -2.16 2.82
N LEU A 68 -13.02 -1.48 2.14
CA LEU A 68 -12.64 -1.84 0.78
C LEU A 68 -11.48 -2.82 0.73
N VAL A 69 -10.88 -3.12 1.88
CA VAL A 69 -9.74 -4.05 1.97
C VAL A 69 -10.26 -5.44 2.31
N LYS A 70 -9.92 -6.40 1.46
CA LYS A 70 -10.32 -7.79 1.66
C LYS A 70 -9.40 -8.47 2.66
N ASP A 71 -8.09 -8.39 2.43
CA ASP A 71 -7.12 -8.87 3.38
C ASP A 71 -5.76 -8.26 3.07
N PHE A 72 -4.76 -8.56 3.90
CA PHE A 72 -3.40 -8.06 3.69
C PHE A 72 -2.41 -9.00 4.36
N ARG A 73 -1.16 -8.94 3.91
CA ARG A 73 -0.09 -9.76 4.44
C ARG A 73 1.24 -9.02 4.35
N GLU A 74 2.21 -9.50 5.09
CA GLU A 74 3.56 -9.00 4.97
C GLU A 74 4.12 -9.38 3.59
N GLY A 75 5.00 -8.55 3.06
CA GLY A 75 5.64 -8.86 1.78
C GLY A 75 6.55 -10.07 1.89
N TYR A 76 6.67 -10.80 0.79
CA TYR A 76 7.63 -11.89 0.70
C TYR A 76 9.01 -11.34 0.40
N ILE A 77 10.03 -12.18 0.54
CA ILE A 77 11.37 -11.85 0.06
C ILE A 77 11.25 -11.54 -1.42
N GLY A 78 11.77 -10.39 -1.82
CA GLY A 78 11.64 -9.91 -3.20
C GLY A 78 10.48 -8.97 -3.41
N GLU A 79 9.52 -8.92 -2.48
CA GLU A 79 8.42 -7.96 -2.52
C GLU A 79 8.63 -6.79 -1.57
N GLY A 80 9.71 -6.78 -0.81
CA GLY A 80 9.97 -5.73 0.18
C GLY A 80 9.98 -6.25 1.60
N ASP A 81 9.70 -7.53 1.78
CA ASP A 81 9.90 -8.19 3.06
C ASP A 81 9.08 -7.50 4.15
N ALA A 82 9.66 -7.34 5.35
CA ALA A 82 8.96 -6.73 6.48
C ALA A 82 8.71 -5.22 6.31
N GLY A 83 9.30 -4.60 5.29
CA GLY A 83 9.09 -3.19 5.00
C GLY A 83 7.87 -2.90 4.13
N VAL A 84 7.14 -3.93 3.73
CA VAL A 84 6.01 -3.81 2.81
C VAL A 84 4.84 -4.63 3.31
N THR A 85 3.64 -4.10 3.17
CA THR A 85 2.40 -4.86 3.35
C THR A 85 1.71 -4.94 2.01
N VAL A 86 1.35 -6.14 1.61
CA VAL A 86 0.62 -6.38 0.35
C VAL A 86 -0.86 -6.46 0.69
N VAL A 87 -1.65 -5.65 0.01
CA VAL A 87 -3.07 -5.49 0.30
C VAL A 87 -3.87 -6.05 -0.87
N GLN A 88 -4.87 -6.86 -0.53
CA GLN A 88 -5.84 -7.34 -1.51
C GLN A 88 -7.13 -6.54 -1.30
N MET A 89 -7.59 -5.89 -2.36
CA MET A 89 -8.82 -5.12 -2.31
C MET A 89 -10.02 -6.02 -2.63
N HIS A 90 -11.19 -5.62 -2.15
CA HIS A 90 -12.43 -6.25 -2.62
C HIS A 90 -12.67 -5.90 -4.07
N ASP A 91 -13.41 -6.72 -4.77
CA ASP A 91 -13.85 -6.42 -6.13
C ASP A 91 -14.90 -5.31 -6.10
N ARG A 92 -14.92 -4.55 -7.16
CA ARG A 92 -15.91 -3.50 -7.32
C ARG A 92 -17.28 -4.09 -7.54
#